data_fd615c614a367639f1f8e0df98db045d
#
_entry.id   fd615c614a367639f1f8e0df98db045d
#
_cell.length_a   1.000
_cell.length_b   1.000
_cell.length_c   1.000
_cell.angle_alpha   90.00
_cell.angle_beta   90.00
_cell.angle_gamma   90.00
#
_symmetry.space_group_name_H-M   'P 1'
#
loop_
_entity.id
_entity.type
_entity.pdbx_description
1 polymer ?
#
loop_
_entity_poly.entity_id
_entity_poly.type
_entity_poly.pdbx_seq_one_letter_code
_entity_poly.pdbx_strand_id
1 'polypeptide(L)'
;MPVVAKPEILLHPVSQNQHPIDGSVRWQSYSLDLGIEKLSPAQSLNITQMPASQGCLGLVGCGIPFKLSGSSMPKKSASKRSPSKRSATKKRGRRSSKAADTHQRLQRFLASAGFGSRRQCEELIEAGRVDVDGQIVTKLGSTVDSSTQKVRVDGVLLKKQKSVYYAVNKPVGVVTTNRDPQGRPRVVDLVPPDERVFPVGRLDRSSEGLILLTNDGELAQRLTHPKFGVRKVYRVTVAGKVETETMRQMRKGIYIAEGFVQVEGAKLLKARSSATELEIVLREGKNREIRRILARLGHKVQTLRRIAVGPLRLGDVPPGAYRVVTSQEVEKLWAATETAAEESATRGRGKRSSPRAGNPRAGTAKQGTSRKGATKK
;
A
#
# COMPACT_ATOMS: atom_id res chain seq x y z
N MET A 1 -26.01 10.94 -20.63
CA MET A 1 -25.46 10.45 -19.35
C MET A 1 -24.55 9.27 -19.66
N PRO A 2 -23.25 9.30 -19.38
CA PRO A 2 -22.37 8.19 -19.68
C PRO A 2 -22.63 7.04 -18.69
N VAL A 3 -22.89 5.86 -19.25
CA VAL A 3 -23.03 4.61 -18.49
C VAL A 3 -21.67 4.26 -17.91
N VAL A 4 -21.56 4.32 -16.58
CA VAL A 4 -20.37 3.87 -15.85
C VAL A 4 -20.32 2.35 -15.95
N ALA A 5 -19.40 1.81 -16.73
CA ALA A 5 -19.15 0.37 -16.82
C ALA A 5 -18.76 -0.16 -15.42
N LYS A 6 -19.51 -1.15 -14.94
CA LYS A 6 -19.17 -1.90 -13.73
C LYS A 6 -17.88 -2.69 -13.97
N PRO A 7 -16.95 -2.74 -13.01
CA PRO A 7 -15.76 -3.57 -13.16
C PRO A 7 -16.15 -5.05 -13.22
N GLU A 8 -15.65 -5.74 -14.24
CA GLU A 8 -15.82 -7.20 -14.38
C GLU A 8 -15.20 -7.94 -13.20
N ILE A 9 -15.99 -8.79 -12.57
CA ILE A 9 -15.58 -9.69 -11.49
C ILE A 9 -15.25 -11.03 -12.12
N LEU A 10 -13.96 -11.34 -12.23
CA LEU A 10 -13.49 -12.63 -12.72
C LEU A 10 -13.52 -13.67 -11.58
N LEU A 11 -14.39 -14.64 -11.72
CA LEU A 11 -14.50 -15.78 -10.80
C LEU A 11 -13.66 -16.94 -11.34
N HIS A 12 -12.63 -17.35 -10.60
CA HIS A 12 -11.96 -18.62 -10.84
C HIS A 12 -12.43 -19.66 -9.79
N PRO A 13 -12.92 -20.83 -10.22
CA PRO A 13 -13.25 -21.90 -9.29
C PRO A 13 -11.98 -22.47 -8.66
N VAL A 14 -12.02 -22.67 -7.34
CA VAL A 14 -10.98 -23.43 -6.63
C VAL A 14 -11.14 -24.88 -7.03
N SER A 15 -10.27 -25.39 -7.89
CA SER A 15 -10.20 -26.81 -8.24
C SER A 15 -9.88 -27.63 -6.98
N GLN A 16 -10.80 -28.49 -6.58
CA GLN A 16 -10.56 -29.54 -5.60
C GLN A 16 -9.75 -30.65 -6.29
N ASN A 17 -8.44 -30.58 -6.26
CA ASN A 17 -7.60 -31.70 -6.65
C ASN A 17 -7.51 -32.72 -5.51
N GLN A 18 -8.19 -33.83 -5.68
CA GLN A 18 -7.90 -35.07 -4.97
C GLN A 18 -6.59 -35.63 -5.54
N HIS A 19 -5.60 -35.85 -4.68
CA HIS A 19 -4.33 -36.44 -5.07
C HIS A 19 -4.41 -37.96 -5.10
N PRO A 20 -3.93 -38.62 -6.17
CA PRO A 20 -3.38 -39.98 -6.07
C PRO A 20 -1.90 -39.92 -5.69
N ILE A 21 -1.52 -40.82 -4.82
CA ILE A 21 -0.14 -41.07 -4.37
C ILE A 21 0.53 -41.88 -5.47
N ASP A 22 1.31 -41.27 -6.34
CA ASP A 22 2.39 -41.98 -7.08
C ASP A 22 3.38 -40.95 -7.67
N GLY A 23 4.65 -41.32 -7.52
CA GLY A 23 5.78 -40.45 -7.75
C GLY A 23 6.29 -40.43 -9.20
N SER A 24 5.53 -39.87 -10.13
CA SER A 24 6.06 -39.54 -11.45
C SER A 24 5.59 -38.16 -11.90
N VAL A 25 6.53 -37.21 -11.99
CA VAL A 25 6.30 -35.87 -12.51
C VAL A 25 6.16 -35.93 -14.03
N ARG A 26 4.93 -35.97 -14.52
CA ARG A 26 4.61 -35.84 -15.93
C ARG A 26 4.15 -34.40 -16.20
N TRP A 27 4.90 -33.66 -17.00
CA TRP A 27 4.50 -32.37 -17.51
C TRP A 27 3.34 -32.55 -18.50
N GLN A 28 2.14 -32.10 -18.14
CA GLN A 28 1.02 -31.99 -19.08
C GLN A 28 1.00 -30.59 -19.65
N SER A 29 1.21 -30.52 -20.95
CA SER A 29 0.94 -29.35 -21.77
C SER A 29 -0.56 -29.13 -21.83
N TYR A 30 -1.07 -28.02 -21.33
CA TYR A 30 -2.47 -27.62 -21.53
C TYR A 30 -2.62 -27.03 -22.92
N SER A 31 -3.28 -27.77 -23.83
CA SER A 31 -3.85 -27.21 -25.04
C SER A 31 -5.12 -26.46 -24.67
N LEU A 32 -5.15 -25.17 -24.95
CA LEU A 32 -6.37 -24.36 -24.94
C LEU A 32 -7.23 -24.76 -26.13
N ASP A 33 -8.25 -25.56 -25.90
CA ASP A 33 -9.34 -25.80 -26.85
C ASP A 33 -10.22 -24.54 -26.88
N LEU A 34 -9.89 -23.65 -27.81
CA LEU A 34 -10.80 -22.60 -28.26
C LEU A 34 -11.81 -23.24 -29.17
N GLY A 35 -13.01 -23.49 -28.65
CA GLY A 35 -14.18 -23.92 -29.42
C GLY A 35 -14.52 -22.90 -30.51
N ILE A 36 -13.84 -23.00 -31.67
CA ILE A 36 -14.24 -22.34 -32.91
C ILE A 36 -15.14 -23.31 -33.64
N GLU A 37 -16.42 -23.03 -33.63
CA GLU A 37 -17.38 -23.71 -34.52
C GLU A 37 -16.93 -23.58 -35.98
N LYS A 38 -16.79 -24.72 -36.63
CA LYS A 38 -16.45 -24.84 -38.05
C LYS A 38 -17.58 -24.24 -38.89
N LEU A 39 -17.38 -23.04 -39.39
CA LEU A 39 -18.12 -22.52 -40.53
C LEU A 39 -17.53 -23.10 -41.81
N SER A 40 -18.35 -23.76 -42.57
CA SER A 40 -18.10 -24.38 -43.89
C SER A 40 -17.65 -23.38 -44.93
N PRO A 41 -16.73 -23.74 -45.86
CA PRO A 41 -16.21 -22.85 -46.88
C PRO A 41 -17.11 -22.85 -48.10
N ALA A 42 -17.96 -21.84 -48.28
CA ALA A 42 -18.50 -21.46 -49.58
C ALA A 42 -19.11 -20.06 -49.52
N GLN A 43 -18.35 -19.08 -49.94
CA GLN A 43 -18.79 -17.98 -50.79
C GLN A 43 -17.67 -16.95 -50.93
N SER A 44 -16.92 -17.15 -52.02
CA SER A 44 -16.10 -16.12 -52.64
C SER A 44 -17.01 -15.06 -53.23
N LEU A 45 -16.90 -13.83 -52.83
CA LEU A 45 -17.42 -12.69 -53.57
C LEU A 45 -16.37 -11.59 -53.71
N ASN A 46 -16.14 -11.32 -54.98
CA ASN A 46 -15.29 -10.40 -55.65
C ASN A 46 -15.19 -8.99 -55.01
N ILE A 47 -13.95 -8.53 -54.89
CA ILE A 47 -13.61 -7.13 -54.81
C ILE A 47 -13.47 -6.64 -56.27
N THR A 48 -14.33 -5.77 -56.71
CA THR A 48 -14.06 -4.88 -57.82
C THR A 48 -14.96 -3.64 -57.78
N GLN A 49 -14.29 -2.50 -57.91
CA GLN A 49 -14.80 -1.20 -58.33
C GLN A 49 -15.44 -0.23 -57.34
N MET A 50 -14.57 0.74 -57.06
CA MET A 50 -14.98 2.13 -56.88
C MET A 50 -15.61 2.73 -58.14
N PRO A 51 -16.40 3.80 -58.01
CA PRO A 51 -15.92 5.02 -58.65
C PRO A 51 -15.90 6.26 -57.74
N ALA A 52 -14.94 7.10 -58.03
CA ALA A 52 -14.87 8.49 -57.57
C ALA A 52 -15.78 9.35 -58.48
N SER A 53 -16.40 10.36 -57.86
CA SER A 53 -16.57 11.68 -58.51
C SER A 53 -17.33 12.67 -57.64
N GLN A 54 -16.69 13.84 -57.54
CA GLN A 54 -17.25 15.18 -57.70
C GLN A 54 -18.23 15.64 -56.61
N GLY A 55 -18.12 16.77 -55.98
CA GLY A 55 -17.48 18.04 -56.30
C GLY A 55 -18.41 19.16 -55.88
N CYS A 56 -17.88 20.34 -55.68
CA CYS A 56 -18.51 21.63 -55.60
C CYS A 56 -18.98 22.15 -54.24
N LEU A 57 -18.27 23.15 -53.67
CA LEU A 57 -18.47 24.63 -53.86
C LEU A 57 -19.62 25.25 -53.06
N GLY A 58 -19.28 26.30 -52.27
CA GLY A 58 -20.17 27.36 -51.81
C GLY A 58 -19.78 27.80 -50.36
N LEU A 59 -18.86 28.73 -50.17
CA LEU A 59 -18.87 30.18 -50.17
C LEU A 59 -20.02 30.85 -49.36
N VAL A 60 -19.56 31.85 -48.60
CA VAL A 60 -20.21 33.02 -47.97
C VAL A 60 -20.09 32.90 -46.44
N GLY A 61 -19.30 33.64 -45.71
CA GLY A 61 -18.97 35.04 -45.76
C GLY A 61 -19.94 35.87 -44.95
N CYS A 62 -19.60 36.22 -43.70
CA CYS A 62 -20.10 37.41 -43.06
C CYS A 62 -19.18 37.80 -41.91
N GLY A 63 -18.38 38.82 -42.17
CA GLY A 63 -17.70 39.59 -41.17
C GLY A 63 -18.63 40.71 -40.67
N ILE A 64 -18.51 41.08 -39.44
CA ILE A 64 -18.93 42.40 -38.92
C ILE A 64 -17.94 42.86 -37.88
N PRO A 65 -17.45 44.07 -37.89
CA PRO A 65 -16.46 44.62 -37.00
C PRO A 65 -17.08 45.22 -35.75
N PHE A 66 -16.39 45.28 -34.65
CA PHE A 66 -16.81 46.08 -33.54
C PHE A 66 -15.77 47.06 -33.03
N LYS A 67 -16.27 48.26 -32.90
CA LYS A 67 -15.64 49.55 -32.60
C LYS A 67 -14.97 49.60 -31.24
N LEU A 68 -13.85 50.31 -31.24
CA LEU A 68 -13.24 51.00 -30.11
C LEU A 68 -14.12 52.19 -29.68
N SER A 69 -14.34 52.36 -28.41
CA SER A 69 -14.64 53.67 -27.82
C SER A 69 -13.94 53.77 -26.47
N GLY A 70 -13.08 54.80 -26.41
CA GLY A 70 -12.40 55.21 -25.21
C GLY A 70 -13.25 56.16 -24.38
N SER A 71 -12.91 56.28 -23.12
CA SER A 71 -12.98 57.54 -22.32
C SER A 71 -12.27 57.31 -20.97
N SER A 72 -11.21 58.00 -20.78
CA SER A 72 -10.94 59.16 -19.90
C SER A 72 -10.87 58.85 -18.41
N MET A 73 -9.64 59.08 -17.91
CA MET A 73 -9.28 59.23 -16.49
C MET A 73 -9.93 60.41 -15.80
N PRO A 74 -9.92 60.47 -14.48
CA PRO A 74 -9.31 61.60 -13.83
C PRO A 74 -8.24 61.23 -12.78
N LYS A 75 -7.20 62.06 -12.76
CA LYS A 75 -6.14 62.18 -11.78
C LYS A 75 -6.67 62.73 -10.45
N LYS A 76 -6.24 62.16 -9.30
CA LYS A 76 -6.06 62.93 -8.06
C LYS A 76 -4.99 62.30 -7.14
N SER A 77 -3.98 63.07 -6.97
CA SER A 77 -3.24 63.57 -5.79
C SER A 77 -2.53 62.58 -4.88
N ALA A 78 -1.23 62.80 -4.85
CA ALA A 78 -0.23 62.21 -3.99
C ALA A 78 -0.42 62.56 -2.51
N SER A 79 -0.30 61.54 -1.64
CA SER A 79 -0.01 61.72 -0.22
C SER A 79 1.22 60.94 0.13
N LYS A 80 2.29 61.66 0.46
CA LYS A 80 3.56 61.12 0.95
C LYS A 80 3.37 60.54 2.34
N ARG A 81 3.58 59.21 2.49
CA ARG A 81 3.83 58.58 3.78
C ARG A 81 5.14 57.79 3.73
N SER A 82 6.02 58.08 4.67
CA SER A 82 7.33 57.53 4.88
C SER A 82 7.37 56.01 5.03
N PRO A 83 8.48 55.34 4.64
CA PRO A 83 8.60 53.85 4.70
C PRO A 83 8.95 53.39 6.11
N SER A 84 8.04 52.67 6.76
CA SER A 84 8.37 51.87 7.92
C SER A 84 9.17 50.63 7.47
N LYS A 85 10.34 50.47 8.07
CA LYS A 85 11.21 49.28 7.89
C LYS A 85 10.45 48.01 8.32
N ARG A 86 9.86 47.28 7.38
CA ARG A 86 9.37 45.91 7.58
C ARG A 86 10.53 44.95 7.33
N SER A 87 10.92 44.25 8.41
CA SER A 87 11.82 43.13 8.37
C SER A 87 11.41 42.12 7.29
N ALA A 88 12.29 41.90 6.33
CA ALA A 88 12.15 40.88 5.32
C ALA A 88 12.24 39.48 5.97
N THR A 89 11.11 38.91 6.35
CA THR A 89 11.02 37.46 6.61
C THR A 89 11.26 36.75 5.28
N LYS A 90 12.45 36.22 5.15
CA LYS A 90 12.91 35.37 4.06
C LYS A 90 11.94 34.20 3.95
N LYS A 91 10.97 34.28 3.04
CA LYS A 91 10.13 33.13 2.65
C LYS A 91 11.10 32.05 2.17
N ARG A 92 11.39 31.07 3.04
CA ARG A 92 12.01 29.82 2.64
C ARG A 92 11.12 29.22 1.58
N GLY A 93 11.55 29.33 0.33
CA GLY A 93 10.91 28.72 -0.81
C GLY A 93 10.63 27.26 -0.46
N ARG A 94 9.38 26.89 -0.53
CA ARG A 94 8.89 25.50 -0.46
C ARG A 94 9.52 24.79 -1.66
N ARG A 95 10.72 24.22 -1.46
CA ARG A 95 11.36 23.34 -2.44
C ARG A 95 10.31 22.28 -2.81
N SER A 96 9.88 22.28 -4.04
CA SER A 96 9.08 21.24 -4.62
C SER A 96 9.84 19.92 -4.47
N SER A 97 9.43 19.08 -3.55
CA SER A 97 9.99 17.74 -3.31
C SER A 97 9.47 16.75 -4.34
N LYS A 98 9.70 17.01 -5.61
CA LYS A 98 9.46 16.07 -6.70
C LYS A 98 10.71 15.86 -7.57
N ALA A 99 11.89 15.85 -6.96
CA ALA A 99 12.96 15.01 -7.44
C ALA A 99 12.65 13.62 -6.87
N ALA A 100 12.02 12.76 -7.67
CA ALA A 100 11.91 11.35 -7.34
C ALA A 100 13.34 10.90 -7.01
N ASP A 101 13.52 10.28 -5.84
CA ASP A 101 14.79 9.71 -5.41
C ASP A 101 15.08 8.56 -6.39
N THR A 102 15.73 8.89 -7.53
CA THR A 102 16.01 7.96 -8.63
C THR A 102 17.03 6.92 -8.21
N HIS A 103 17.80 7.22 -7.14
CA HIS A 103 18.75 6.32 -6.53
C HIS A 103 18.06 5.24 -5.70
N GLN A 104 18.11 4.01 -6.17
CA GLN A 104 17.60 2.86 -5.43
C GLN A 104 18.65 1.75 -5.33
N ARG A 105 18.52 0.86 -4.34
CA ARG A 105 19.40 -0.30 -4.22
C ARG A 105 19.25 -1.22 -5.44
N LEU A 106 20.37 -1.71 -5.95
CA LEU A 106 20.42 -2.53 -7.16
C LEU A 106 19.50 -3.77 -7.07
N GLN A 107 19.52 -4.51 -5.95
CA GLN A 107 18.62 -5.65 -5.74
C GLN A 107 17.13 -5.27 -5.75
N ARG A 108 16.79 -4.03 -5.38
CA ARG A 108 15.41 -3.54 -5.47
C ARG A 108 15.01 -3.26 -6.92
N PHE A 109 15.92 -2.70 -7.70
CA PHE A 109 15.72 -2.47 -9.13
C PHE A 109 15.51 -3.79 -9.88
N LEU A 110 16.41 -4.76 -9.69
CA LEU A 110 16.33 -6.11 -10.28
C LEU A 110 15.00 -6.81 -9.93
N ALA A 111 14.59 -6.74 -8.66
CA ALA A 111 13.32 -7.32 -8.22
C ALA A 111 12.11 -6.63 -8.87
N SER A 112 12.15 -5.30 -9.11
CA SER A 112 11.09 -4.56 -9.80
C SER A 112 11.06 -4.84 -11.31
N ALA A 113 12.16 -5.30 -11.89
CA ALA A 113 12.27 -5.78 -13.26
C ALA A 113 11.83 -7.26 -13.43
N GLY A 114 11.43 -7.94 -12.33
CA GLY A 114 10.87 -9.30 -12.38
C GLY A 114 11.86 -10.44 -12.15
N PHE A 115 13.15 -10.17 -11.95
CA PHE A 115 14.21 -11.19 -11.84
C PHE A 115 14.15 -12.07 -10.58
N GLY A 116 13.31 -11.73 -9.63
CA GLY A 116 13.17 -12.54 -8.45
C GLY A 116 12.84 -11.77 -7.17
N SER A 117 12.96 -12.40 -6.02
CA SER A 117 12.93 -11.74 -4.72
C SER A 117 14.20 -10.88 -4.57
N ARG A 118 14.18 -9.89 -3.68
CA ARG A 118 15.38 -9.09 -3.39
C ARG A 118 16.58 -9.96 -3.00
N ARG A 119 16.38 -11.04 -2.23
CA ARG A 119 17.43 -12.00 -1.85
C ARG A 119 17.98 -12.76 -3.06
N GLN A 120 17.12 -13.26 -3.93
CA GLN A 120 17.60 -13.90 -5.17
C GLN A 120 18.35 -12.92 -6.08
N CYS A 121 17.95 -11.65 -6.08
CA CYS A 121 18.70 -10.62 -6.79
C CYS A 121 20.04 -10.29 -6.13
N GLU A 122 20.18 -10.43 -4.81
CA GLU A 122 21.45 -10.34 -4.09
C GLU A 122 22.38 -11.50 -4.50
N GLU A 123 21.87 -12.71 -4.61
CA GLU A 123 22.61 -13.88 -5.12
C GLU A 123 23.12 -13.68 -6.56
N LEU A 124 22.32 -13.05 -7.44
CA LEU A 124 22.74 -12.70 -8.80
C LEU A 124 23.86 -11.64 -8.82
N ILE A 125 23.81 -10.66 -7.91
CA ILE A 125 24.85 -9.64 -7.77
C ILE A 125 26.16 -10.26 -7.29
N GLU A 126 26.12 -11.08 -6.25
CA GLU A 126 27.30 -11.77 -5.71
C GLU A 126 27.94 -12.72 -6.73
N ALA A 127 27.13 -13.37 -7.56
CA ALA A 127 27.58 -14.21 -8.65
C ALA A 127 28.21 -13.45 -9.84
N GLY A 128 28.27 -12.09 -9.80
CA GLY A 128 28.85 -11.27 -10.88
C GLY A 128 28.05 -11.26 -12.16
N ARG A 129 26.75 -11.62 -12.14
CA ARG A 129 25.87 -11.69 -13.31
C ARG A 129 25.21 -10.36 -13.66
N VAL A 130 25.47 -9.30 -12.89
CA VAL A 130 24.85 -7.99 -13.02
C VAL A 130 25.89 -6.96 -13.45
N ASP A 131 25.66 -6.25 -14.54
CA ASP A 131 26.45 -5.08 -14.91
C ASP A 131 25.63 -3.79 -14.88
N VAL A 132 26.31 -2.70 -14.53
CA VAL A 132 25.78 -1.33 -14.56
C VAL A 132 26.71 -0.50 -15.46
N ASP A 133 26.17 0.01 -16.55
CA ASP A 133 26.93 0.77 -17.58
C ASP A 133 28.17 0.01 -18.11
N GLY A 134 28.10 -1.33 -18.18
CA GLY A 134 29.17 -2.20 -18.65
C GLY A 134 30.18 -2.60 -17.57
N GLN A 135 29.99 -2.18 -16.32
CA GLN A 135 30.82 -2.60 -15.18
C GLN A 135 30.10 -3.68 -14.33
N ILE A 136 30.76 -4.80 -14.13
CA ILE A 136 30.23 -5.88 -13.26
C ILE A 136 30.18 -5.40 -11.81
N VAL A 137 29.04 -5.54 -11.18
CA VAL A 137 28.81 -5.17 -9.77
C VAL A 137 28.59 -6.42 -8.93
N THR A 138 29.52 -6.70 -8.00
CA THR A 138 29.42 -7.83 -7.05
C THR A 138 29.12 -7.38 -5.62
N LYS A 139 29.29 -6.07 -5.34
CA LYS A 139 29.12 -5.51 -3.99
C LYS A 139 27.64 -5.40 -3.63
N LEU A 140 27.24 -6.09 -2.55
CA LEU A 140 25.90 -5.92 -1.97
C LEU A 140 25.67 -4.50 -1.44
N GLY A 141 24.43 -4.05 -1.55
CA GLY A 141 24.05 -2.70 -1.11
C GLY A 141 24.34 -1.60 -2.13
N SER A 142 24.96 -1.90 -3.28
CA SER A 142 25.16 -0.95 -4.38
C SER A 142 23.84 -0.30 -4.78
N THR A 143 23.90 0.99 -5.12
CA THR A 143 22.77 1.80 -5.58
C THR A 143 22.91 2.12 -7.05
N VAL A 144 21.80 2.25 -7.74
CA VAL A 144 21.71 2.57 -9.15
C VAL A 144 20.68 3.68 -9.36
N ASP A 145 20.98 4.59 -10.26
CA ASP A 145 20.01 5.56 -10.78
C ASP A 145 19.33 4.96 -12.02
N SER A 146 18.08 4.54 -11.83
CA SER A 146 17.28 3.90 -12.87
C SER A 146 16.90 4.81 -14.04
N SER A 147 17.14 6.13 -13.93
CA SER A 147 16.85 7.10 -14.99
C SER A 147 18.01 7.31 -15.96
N THR A 148 19.24 7.16 -15.47
CA THR A 148 20.45 7.47 -16.22
C THR A 148 21.29 6.23 -16.53
N GLN A 149 21.31 5.24 -15.65
CA GLN A 149 22.17 4.07 -15.74
C GLN A 149 21.49 2.88 -16.41
N LYS A 150 22.25 2.18 -17.25
CA LYS A 150 21.82 0.95 -17.94
C LYS A 150 22.23 -0.26 -17.12
N VAL A 151 21.24 -1.00 -16.63
CA VAL A 151 21.48 -2.24 -15.86
C VAL A 151 21.18 -3.43 -16.76
N ARG A 152 22.08 -4.40 -16.78
CA ARG A 152 21.92 -5.67 -17.48
C ARG A 152 22.10 -6.84 -16.52
N VAL A 153 21.46 -7.95 -16.85
CA VAL A 153 21.71 -9.25 -16.22
C VAL A 153 22.04 -10.23 -17.34
N ASP A 154 23.18 -10.88 -17.26
CA ASP A 154 23.70 -11.76 -18.30
C ASP A 154 23.70 -11.10 -19.70
N GLY A 155 24.07 -9.82 -19.77
CA GLY A 155 24.08 -9.01 -20.99
C GLY A 155 22.71 -8.46 -21.44
N VAL A 156 21.60 -8.92 -20.87
CA VAL A 156 20.24 -8.48 -21.26
C VAL A 156 19.86 -7.19 -20.51
N LEU A 157 19.54 -6.14 -21.28
CA LEU A 157 19.12 -4.84 -20.73
C LEU A 157 17.78 -4.94 -20.00
N LEU A 158 17.75 -4.48 -18.77
CA LEU A 158 16.53 -4.49 -17.95
C LEU A 158 15.61 -3.31 -18.26
N LYS A 159 14.32 -3.60 -18.34
CA LYS A 159 13.25 -2.61 -18.42
C LYS A 159 12.35 -2.73 -17.20
N LYS A 160 11.94 -1.61 -16.64
CA LYS A 160 10.95 -1.60 -15.54
C LYS A 160 9.62 -2.15 -16.05
N GLN A 161 9.08 -3.14 -15.35
CA GLN A 161 7.77 -3.69 -15.67
C GLN A 161 6.65 -2.69 -15.35
N LYS A 162 5.54 -2.80 -16.07
CA LYS A 162 4.32 -2.04 -15.76
C LYS A 162 3.80 -2.44 -14.39
N SER A 163 3.40 -1.45 -13.58
CA SER A 163 2.85 -1.73 -12.25
C SER A 163 1.42 -2.27 -12.36
N VAL A 164 1.16 -3.36 -11.66
CA VAL A 164 -0.15 -3.99 -11.56
C VAL A 164 -0.62 -4.06 -10.12
N TYR A 165 -1.94 -4.00 -9.92
CA TYR A 165 -2.56 -3.93 -8.60
C TYR A 165 -3.85 -4.73 -8.57
N TYR A 166 -3.91 -5.75 -7.72
CA TYR A 166 -5.08 -6.61 -7.53
C TYR A 166 -5.60 -6.51 -6.10
N ALA A 167 -6.86 -6.14 -5.95
CA ALA A 167 -7.56 -6.20 -4.67
C ALA A 167 -8.21 -7.58 -4.55
N VAL A 168 -7.67 -8.42 -3.69
CA VAL A 168 -8.09 -9.82 -3.52
C VAL A 168 -8.89 -9.97 -2.23
N ASN A 169 -10.00 -10.71 -2.27
CA ASN A 169 -10.70 -11.16 -1.08
C ASN A 169 -10.15 -12.53 -0.64
N LYS A 170 -9.11 -12.50 0.18
CA LYS A 170 -8.48 -13.72 0.67
C LYS A 170 -9.46 -14.55 1.51
N PRO A 171 -9.72 -15.81 1.18
CA PRO A 171 -10.53 -16.70 2.02
C PRO A 171 -9.71 -17.23 3.21
N VAL A 172 -10.40 -17.82 4.18
CA VAL A 172 -9.78 -18.60 5.26
C VAL A 172 -9.09 -19.82 4.67
N GLY A 173 -7.96 -20.26 5.29
CA GLY A 173 -7.19 -21.41 4.82
C GLY A 173 -6.00 -21.07 3.93
N VAL A 174 -6.10 -20.03 3.11
CA VAL A 174 -5.05 -19.53 2.22
C VAL A 174 -3.96 -18.79 3.02
N VAL A 175 -2.68 -19.02 2.67
CA VAL A 175 -1.53 -18.37 3.31
C VAL A 175 -1.07 -17.14 2.54
N THR A 176 -0.59 -16.13 3.25
CA THR A 176 -0.06 -14.89 2.66
C THR A 176 1.45 -15.00 2.50
N THR A 177 1.88 -15.62 1.41
CA THR A 177 3.29 -15.82 1.05
C THR A 177 3.45 -15.99 -0.45
N ASN A 178 4.65 -15.71 -0.98
CA ASN A 178 5.00 -16.02 -2.36
C ASN A 178 5.55 -17.46 -2.50
N ARG A 179 6.13 -18.02 -1.44
CA ARG A 179 6.65 -19.38 -1.43
C ARG A 179 6.22 -20.07 -0.14
N ASP A 180 5.65 -21.25 -0.25
CA ASP A 180 5.26 -22.07 0.88
C ASP A 180 5.90 -23.45 0.79
N PRO A 181 6.79 -23.80 1.74
CA PRO A 181 7.43 -25.11 1.75
C PRO A 181 6.47 -26.28 2.01
N GLN A 182 5.28 -25.99 2.57
CA GLN A 182 4.27 -27.00 2.93
C GLN A 182 3.24 -27.22 1.83
N GLY A 183 3.37 -26.55 0.67
CA GLY A 183 2.45 -26.70 -0.46
C GLY A 183 1.01 -26.20 -0.22
N ARG A 184 0.78 -25.37 0.80
CA ARG A 184 -0.55 -24.84 1.09
C ARG A 184 -0.97 -23.80 0.04
N PRO A 185 -2.28 -23.65 -0.24
CA PRO A 185 -2.79 -22.62 -1.16
C PRO A 185 -2.29 -21.23 -0.75
N ARG A 186 -1.71 -20.49 -1.70
CA ARG A 186 -1.14 -19.16 -1.47
C ARG A 186 -2.05 -18.08 -2.03
N VAL A 187 -2.03 -16.91 -1.44
CA VAL A 187 -2.82 -15.77 -1.91
C VAL A 187 -2.42 -15.31 -3.33
N VAL A 188 -1.19 -15.52 -3.74
CA VAL A 188 -0.70 -15.18 -5.08
C VAL A 188 -1.28 -16.11 -6.16
N ASP A 189 -1.74 -17.31 -5.81
CA ASP A 189 -2.36 -18.27 -6.74
C ASP A 189 -3.81 -17.88 -7.09
N LEU A 190 -4.37 -16.85 -6.43
CA LEU A 190 -5.72 -16.33 -6.68
C LEU A 190 -5.78 -15.27 -7.79
N VAL A 191 -4.65 -14.90 -8.39
CA VAL A 191 -4.55 -13.89 -9.45
C VAL A 191 -3.82 -14.47 -10.65
N PRO A 192 -3.96 -13.88 -11.86
CA PRO A 192 -3.25 -14.37 -13.05
C PRO A 192 -1.75 -14.45 -12.84
N PRO A 193 -1.10 -15.50 -13.37
CA PRO A 193 0.35 -15.73 -13.23
C PRO A 193 1.21 -14.87 -14.18
N ASP A 194 0.59 -14.06 -15.04
CA ASP A 194 1.24 -13.29 -16.11
C ASP A 194 2.33 -12.37 -15.60
N GLU A 195 2.18 -11.87 -14.39
CA GLU A 195 3.14 -10.97 -13.77
C GLU A 195 3.47 -11.41 -12.33
N ARG A 196 4.75 -11.25 -12.00
CA ARG A 196 5.21 -11.55 -10.65
C ARG A 196 4.72 -10.51 -9.66
N VAL A 197 3.71 -10.86 -8.86
CA VAL A 197 3.18 -10.03 -7.78
C VAL A 197 3.54 -10.56 -6.39
N PHE A 198 3.38 -9.70 -5.39
CA PHE A 198 3.56 -10.07 -3.99
C PHE A 198 2.51 -9.36 -3.11
N PRO A 199 2.17 -9.95 -1.94
CA PRO A 199 1.17 -9.39 -1.06
C PRO A 199 1.69 -8.15 -0.30
N VAL A 200 0.84 -7.13 -0.22
CA VAL A 200 1.07 -5.93 0.57
C VAL A 200 0.61 -6.16 2.01
N GLY A 201 1.57 -6.44 2.87
CA GLY A 201 1.30 -6.86 4.24
C GLY A 201 0.83 -8.32 4.31
N ARG A 202 0.26 -8.68 5.46
CA ARG A 202 -0.15 -10.05 5.73
C ARG A 202 -1.54 -10.12 6.35
N LEU A 203 -2.23 -11.22 6.08
CA LEU A 203 -3.37 -11.73 6.82
C LEU A 203 -3.04 -13.15 7.26
N ASP A 204 -3.40 -13.50 8.49
CA ASP A 204 -3.21 -14.85 9.01
C ASP A 204 -4.00 -15.86 8.17
N ARG A 205 -3.65 -17.14 8.25
CA ARG A 205 -4.39 -18.23 7.60
C ARG A 205 -5.86 -18.27 8.02
N SER A 206 -6.14 -17.98 9.31
CA SER A 206 -7.49 -17.93 9.89
C SER A 206 -8.20 -16.59 9.74
N SER A 207 -7.62 -15.62 9.03
CA SER A 207 -8.19 -14.31 8.77
C SER A 207 -8.53 -14.18 7.29
N GLU A 208 -9.53 -13.38 6.97
CA GLU A 208 -10.06 -13.21 5.61
C GLU A 208 -10.14 -11.75 5.19
N GLY A 209 -10.53 -11.51 3.94
CA GLY A 209 -10.85 -10.19 3.43
C GLY A 209 -9.75 -9.57 2.58
N LEU A 210 -9.77 -8.25 2.48
CA LEU A 210 -8.97 -7.47 1.55
C LEU A 210 -7.46 -7.65 1.76
N ILE A 211 -6.79 -8.09 0.72
CA ILE A 211 -5.33 -8.01 0.57
C ILE A 211 -5.00 -7.46 -0.82
N LEU A 212 -4.06 -6.54 -0.88
CA LEU A 212 -3.54 -5.99 -2.13
C LEU A 212 -2.36 -6.84 -2.58
N LEU A 213 -2.34 -7.24 -3.85
CA LEU A 213 -1.19 -7.84 -4.53
C LEU A 213 -0.68 -6.88 -5.59
N THR A 214 0.64 -6.70 -5.69
CA THR A 214 1.26 -5.80 -6.65
C THR A 214 2.72 -6.17 -6.91
N ASN A 215 3.29 -5.67 -8.00
CA ASN A 215 4.73 -5.65 -8.26
C ASN A 215 5.38 -4.30 -7.87
N ASP A 216 4.59 -3.31 -7.43
CA ASP A 216 5.10 -2.01 -6.96
C ASP A 216 5.59 -2.09 -5.51
N GLY A 217 6.90 -2.24 -5.35
CA GLY A 217 7.55 -2.33 -4.03
C GLY A 217 7.59 -1.02 -3.26
N GLU A 218 7.40 0.13 -3.91
CA GLU A 218 7.40 1.43 -3.21
C GLU A 218 6.06 1.67 -2.53
N LEU A 219 4.95 1.53 -3.27
CA LEU A 219 3.62 1.62 -2.69
C LEU A 219 3.42 0.57 -1.60
N ALA A 220 3.85 -0.67 -1.83
CA ALA A 220 3.76 -1.74 -0.84
C ALA A 220 4.49 -1.40 0.46
N GLN A 221 5.68 -0.82 0.38
CA GLN A 221 6.44 -0.36 1.55
C GLN A 221 5.69 0.74 2.30
N ARG A 222 5.16 1.75 1.58
CA ARG A 222 4.42 2.86 2.19
C ARG A 222 3.15 2.39 2.90
N LEU A 223 2.42 1.45 2.31
CA LEU A 223 1.18 0.90 2.89
C LEU A 223 1.42 0.00 4.12
N THR A 224 2.60 -0.62 4.22
CA THR A 224 2.91 -1.60 5.28
C THR A 224 3.72 -1.04 6.43
N HIS A 225 4.63 -0.09 6.16
CA HIS A 225 5.57 0.39 7.16
C HIS A 225 4.86 1.29 8.20
N PRO A 226 5.07 1.06 9.50
CA PRO A 226 4.40 1.78 10.59
C PRO A 226 4.57 3.31 10.55
N LYS A 227 5.70 3.80 9.98
CA LYS A 227 5.98 5.23 9.83
C LYS A 227 4.87 5.98 9.09
N PHE A 228 4.25 5.32 8.10
CA PHE A 228 3.20 5.95 7.31
C PHE A 228 1.82 5.86 7.96
N GLY A 229 1.60 4.94 8.89
CA GLY A 229 0.39 4.87 9.71
C GLY A 229 -0.91 4.69 8.92
N VAL A 230 -0.87 4.02 7.76
CA VAL A 230 -2.06 3.81 6.92
C VAL A 230 -3.10 2.99 7.67
N ARG A 231 -4.32 3.52 7.77
CA ARG A 231 -5.44 2.89 8.48
C ARG A 231 -5.87 1.58 7.82
N LYS A 232 -6.12 0.57 8.64
CA LYS A 232 -6.67 -0.73 8.23
C LYS A 232 -7.94 -0.97 9.00
N VAL A 233 -9.04 -1.22 8.30
CA VAL A 233 -10.36 -1.41 8.92
C VAL A 233 -10.71 -2.88 8.90
N TYR A 234 -11.10 -3.40 10.06
CA TYR A 234 -11.45 -4.79 10.26
C TYR A 234 -12.88 -4.92 10.79
N ARG A 235 -13.61 -5.87 10.25
CA ARG A 235 -14.87 -6.37 10.82
C ARG A 235 -14.55 -7.64 11.60
N VAL A 236 -14.95 -7.67 12.86
CA VAL A 236 -14.56 -8.71 13.81
C VAL A 236 -15.82 -9.25 14.51
N THR A 237 -16.03 -10.55 14.46
CA THR A 237 -17.06 -11.21 15.27
C THR A 237 -16.38 -11.89 16.45
N VAL A 238 -16.86 -11.61 17.64
CA VAL A 238 -16.39 -12.21 18.90
C VAL A 238 -17.50 -12.99 19.58
N ALA A 239 -17.14 -13.98 20.37
CA ALA A 239 -18.09 -14.73 21.19
C ALA A 239 -18.61 -13.85 22.33
N GLY A 240 -19.90 -13.96 22.63
CA GLY A 240 -20.58 -13.27 23.70
C GLY A 240 -20.82 -11.77 23.45
N LYS A 241 -21.36 -11.11 24.46
CA LYS A 241 -21.65 -9.67 24.44
C LYS A 241 -20.39 -8.87 24.79
N VAL A 242 -20.05 -7.88 24.00
CA VAL A 242 -18.99 -6.91 24.28
C VAL A 242 -19.61 -5.63 24.84
N GLU A 243 -19.08 -5.18 25.96
CA GLU A 243 -19.55 -3.98 26.65
C GLU A 243 -18.82 -2.72 26.12
N THR A 244 -19.42 -1.56 26.36
CA THR A 244 -18.84 -0.27 25.95
C THR A 244 -17.49 -0.02 26.64
N GLU A 245 -17.33 -0.52 27.87
CA GLU A 245 -16.07 -0.39 28.61
C GLU A 245 -14.92 -1.13 27.93
N THR A 246 -15.17 -2.32 27.40
CA THR A 246 -14.18 -3.07 26.60
C THR A 246 -13.69 -2.25 25.40
N MET A 247 -14.60 -1.58 24.69
CA MET A 247 -14.24 -0.71 23.56
C MET A 247 -13.46 0.52 24.03
N ARG A 248 -13.77 1.07 25.20
CA ARG A 248 -13.03 2.19 25.81
C ARG A 248 -11.60 1.75 26.15
N GLN A 249 -11.42 0.57 26.76
CA GLN A 249 -10.11 0.01 27.09
C GLN A 249 -9.27 -0.24 25.85
N MET A 250 -9.84 -0.79 24.77
CA MET A 250 -9.12 -0.95 23.48
C MET A 250 -8.62 0.39 22.94
N ARG A 251 -9.42 1.47 23.04
CA ARG A 251 -9.01 2.81 22.58
C ARG A 251 -8.00 3.47 23.51
N LYS A 252 -8.10 3.22 24.84
CA LYS A 252 -7.11 3.70 25.83
C LYS A 252 -5.77 3.01 25.65
N GLY A 253 -5.79 1.77 25.18
CA GLY A 253 -4.64 0.91 24.98
C GLY A 253 -4.40 -0.02 26.15
N ILE A 254 -3.83 -1.16 25.83
CA ILE A 254 -3.54 -2.24 26.77
C ILE A 254 -2.15 -2.81 26.55
N TYR A 255 -1.58 -3.40 27.58
CA TYR A 255 -0.33 -4.15 27.46
C TYR A 255 -0.60 -5.60 27.07
N ILE A 256 0.03 -6.05 26.00
CA ILE A 256 0.12 -7.44 25.57
C ILE A 256 1.59 -7.87 25.60
N ALA A 257 1.90 -9.13 25.30
CA ALA A 257 3.26 -9.66 25.36
C ALA A 257 4.27 -8.85 24.50
N GLU A 258 3.81 -8.29 23.37
CA GLU A 258 4.62 -7.50 22.46
C GLU A 258 4.70 -6.00 22.82
N GLY A 259 4.20 -5.63 24.00
CA GLY A 259 4.20 -4.26 24.49
C GLY A 259 2.84 -3.58 24.44
N PHE A 260 2.87 -2.25 24.59
CA PHE A 260 1.65 -1.44 24.55
C PHE A 260 1.04 -1.39 23.16
N VAL A 261 -0.27 -1.62 23.07
CA VAL A 261 -1.06 -1.57 21.83
C VAL A 261 -2.32 -0.75 22.04
N GLN A 262 -2.73 -0.03 21.02
CA GLN A 262 -3.89 0.85 21.05
C GLN A 262 -4.60 0.81 19.72
N VAL A 263 -5.92 0.61 19.72
CA VAL A 263 -6.73 0.76 18.51
C VAL A 263 -7.06 2.23 18.28
N GLU A 264 -7.04 2.68 17.03
CA GLU A 264 -7.43 4.05 16.69
C GLU A 264 -8.94 4.25 16.84
N GLY A 265 -9.72 3.24 16.50
CA GLY A 265 -11.18 3.26 16.62
C GLY A 265 -11.74 1.87 16.88
N ALA A 266 -12.82 1.83 17.66
CA ALA A 266 -13.63 0.64 17.85
C ALA A 266 -15.10 1.07 17.86
N LYS A 267 -15.93 0.42 17.03
CA LYS A 267 -17.36 0.68 16.89
C LYS A 267 -18.13 -0.63 17.00
N LEU A 268 -19.20 -0.62 17.79
CA LEU A 268 -20.14 -1.71 17.87
C LEU A 268 -21.06 -1.65 16.64
N LEU A 269 -21.15 -2.73 15.87
CA LEU A 269 -22.04 -2.86 14.73
C LEU A 269 -23.32 -3.58 15.11
N LYS A 270 -23.20 -4.78 15.68
CA LYS A 270 -24.33 -5.60 16.13
C LYS A 270 -23.97 -6.31 17.44
N ALA A 271 -24.87 -6.32 18.39
CA ALA A 271 -24.73 -7.08 19.63
C ALA A 271 -25.84 -8.12 19.71
N ARG A 272 -25.47 -9.38 19.89
CA ARG A 272 -26.35 -10.51 20.20
C ARG A 272 -25.84 -11.18 21.47
N SER A 273 -26.68 -11.93 22.16
CA SER A 273 -26.27 -12.66 23.37
C SER A 273 -25.09 -13.62 23.13
N SER A 274 -25.10 -14.31 22.00
CA SER A 274 -24.08 -15.31 21.63
C SER A 274 -22.86 -14.74 20.90
N ALA A 275 -22.98 -13.57 20.24
CA ALA A 275 -21.90 -12.99 19.44
C ALA A 275 -22.05 -11.48 19.26
N THR A 276 -20.93 -10.77 19.22
CA THR A 276 -20.89 -9.34 18.95
C THR A 276 -20.04 -9.05 17.72
N GLU A 277 -20.54 -8.20 16.83
CA GLU A 277 -19.85 -7.74 15.65
C GLU A 277 -19.31 -6.31 15.88
N LEU A 278 -18.01 -6.14 15.67
CA LEU A 278 -17.27 -4.89 15.89
C LEU A 278 -16.58 -4.45 14.59
N GLU A 279 -16.46 -3.14 14.40
CA GLU A 279 -15.53 -2.54 13.47
C GLU A 279 -14.33 -1.98 14.24
N ILE A 280 -13.12 -2.40 13.88
CA ILE A 280 -11.88 -1.99 14.55
C ILE A 280 -10.94 -1.36 13.52
N VAL A 281 -10.39 -0.19 13.85
CA VAL A 281 -9.45 0.55 13.03
C VAL A 281 -8.07 0.50 13.67
N LEU A 282 -7.08 0.01 12.90
CA LEU A 282 -5.66 -0.01 13.28
C LEU A 282 -4.82 0.83 12.33
N ARG A 283 -3.77 1.46 12.84
CA ARG A 283 -2.68 2.06 12.04
C ARG A 283 -1.47 1.14 11.93
N GLU A 284 -1.18 0.42 12.99
CA GLU A 284 -0.12 -0.59 13.04
C GLU A 284 -0.63 -1.93 12.52
N GLY A 285 0.15 -2.96 12.62
CA GLY A 285 -0.20 -4.32 12.23
C GLY A 285 0.74 -5.30 12.90
N LYS A 286 0.78 -5.28 14.24
CA LYS A 286 1.56 -6.25 15.01
C LYS A 286 0.99 -7.66 14.80
N ASN A 287 1.80 -8.67 15.05
CA ASN A 287 1.37 -10.05 14.85
C ASN A 287 0.12 -10.36 15.67
N ARG A 288 -0.96 -10.77 14.99
CA ARG A 288 -2.26 -11.16 15.57
C ARG A 288 -2.83 -10.15 16.58
N GLU A 289 -2.56 -8.86 16.37
CA GLU A 289 -2.82 -7.76 17.31
C GLU A 289 -4.27 -7.75 17.81
N ILE A 290 -5.26 -7.72 16.91
CA ILE A 290 -6.69 -7.72 17.28
C ILE A 290 -7.06 -8.96 18.10
N ARG A 291 -6.59 -10.14 17.70
CA ARG A 291 -6.89 -11.39 18.41
C ARG A 291 -6.32 -11.41 19.83
N ARG A 292 -5.13 -10.82 20.02
CA ARG A 292 -4.47 -10.72 21.33
C ARG A 292 -5.11 -9.67 22.23
N ILE A 293 -5.46 -8.51 21.66
CA ILE A 293 -6.20 -7.46 22.37
C ILE A 293 -7.51 -8.03 22.93
N LEU A 294 -8.32 -8.64 22.07
CA LEU A 294 -9.62 -9.17 22.44
C LEU A 294 -9.51 -10.36 23.40
N ALA A 295 -8.54 -11.25 23.21
CA ALA A 295 -8.28 -12.34 24.14
C ALA A 295 -7.88 -11.83 25.55
N ARG A 296 -7.07 -10.77 25.63
CA ARG A 296 -6.70 -10.13 26.91
C ARG A 296 -7.90 -9.52 27.63
N LEU A 297 -8.92 -9.10 26.87
CA LEU A 297 -10.18 -8.57 27.38
C LEU A 297 -11.26 -9.65 27.59
N GLY A 298 -10.90 -10.94 27.47
CA GLY A 298 -11.80 -12.07 27.71
C GLY A 298 -12.67 -12.48 26.53
N HIS A 299 -12.46 -11.92 25.33
CA HIS A 299 -13.28 -12.18 24.16
C HIS A 299 -12.56 -13.03 23.11
N LYS A 300 -13.12 -14.20 22.76
CA LYS A 300 -12.60 -15.08 21.70
C LYS A 300 -13.07 -14.58 20.32
N VAL A 301 -12.12 -14.27 19.43
CA VAL A 301 -12.41 -13.88 18.05
C VAL A 301 -12.83 -15.10 17.23
N GLN A 302 -14.04 -15.09 16.71
CA GLN A 302 -14.61 -16.08 15.80
C GLN A 302 -14.18 -15.78 14.38
N THR A 303 -14.55 -14.61 13.81
CA THR A 303 -14.17 -14.18 12.48
C THR A 303 -13.40 -12.87 12.52
N LEU A 304 -12.41 -12.74 11.61
CA LEU A 304 -11.62 -11.52 11.44
C LEU A 304 -11.47 -11.25 9.95
N ARG A 305 -12.17 -10.22 9.47
CA ARG A 305 -12.19 -9.83 8.06
C ARG A 305 -11.65 -8.41 7.89
N ARG A 306 -10.60 -8.22 7.08
CA ARG A 306 -10.15 -6.89 6.70
C ARG A 306 -11.02 -6.36 5.55
N ILE A 307 -11.68 -5.22 5.77
CA ILE A 307 -12.63 -4.63 4.80
C ILE A 307 -12.05 -3.43 4.06
N ALA A 308 -11.01 -2.77 4.63
CA ALA A 308 -10.36 -1.65 3.95
C ALA A 308 -8.88 -1.49 4.34
N VAL A 309 -8.09 -0.92 3.44
CA VAL A 309 -6.70 -0.47 3.63
C VAL A 309 -6.60 0.96 3.07
N GLY A 310 -6.46 1.95 3.96
CA GLY A 310 -6.60 3.36 3.58
C GLY A 310 -7.94 3.62 2.88
N PRO A 311 -7.92 4.26 1.70
CA PRO A 311 -9.13 4.51 0.90
C PRO A 311 -9.64 3.27 0.14
N LEU A 312 -8.80 2.25 -0.04
CA LEU A 312 -9.17 1.05 -0.79
C LEU A 312 -10.12 0.18 0.04
N ARG A 313 -11.30 -0.08 -0.51
CA ARG A 313 -12.33 -0.94 0.09
C ARG A 313 -12.45 -2.27 -0.67
N LEU A 314 -12.83 -3.31 0.05
CA LEU A 314 -13.06 -4.63 -0.54
C LEU A 314 -14.24 -4.62 -1.52
N GLY A 315 -15.32 -3.90 -1.17
CA GLY A 315 -16.56 -3.94 -1.94
C GLY A 315 -17.22 -5.33 -1.92
N ASP A 316 -17.89 -5.66 -3.01
CA ASP A 316 -18.68 -6.89 -3.17
C ASP A 316 -17.88 -8.05 -3.79
N VAL A 317 -16.54 -7.99 -3.73
CA VAL A 317 -15.66 -9.06 -4.23
C VAL A 317 -15.91 -10.34 -3.43
N PRO A 318 -16.31 -11.46 -4.06
CA PRO A 318 -16.53 -12.72 -3.36
C PRO A 318 -15.25 -13.29 -2.73
N PRO A 319 -15.33 -14.16 -1.70
CA PRO A 319 -14.16 -14.85 -1.17
C PRO A 319 -13.44 -15.69 -2.25
N GLY A 320 -12.12 -15.56 -2.34
CA GLY A 320 -11.30 -16.21 -3.37
C GLY A 320 -11.20 -15.46 -4.70
N ALA A 321 -12.02 -14.45 -4.92
CA ALA A 321 -11.98 -13.62 -6.12
C ALA A 321 -11.09 -12.38 -5.94
N TYR A 322 -10.76 -11.75 -7.06
CA TYR A 322 -10.01 -10.50 -7.11
C TYR A 322 -10.66 -9.50 -8.09
N ARG A 323 -10.27 -8.25 -7.97
CA ARG A 323 -10.51 -7.23 -8.99
C ARG A 323 -9.25 -6.42 -9.24
N VAL A 324 -9.12 -5.88 -10.42
CA VAL A 324 -8.07 -4.90 -10.73
C VAL A 324 -8.38 -3.60 -10.00
N VAL A 325 -7.35 -2.98 -9.43
CA VAL A 325 -7.46 -1.67 -8.78
C VAL A 325 -7.34 -0.59 -9.85
N THR A 326 -8.26 0.36 -9.86
CA THR A 326 -8.28 1.44 -10.86
C THR A 326 -7.16 2.45 -10.61
N SER A 327 -6.74 3.18 -11.66
CA SER A 327 -5.70 4.22 -11.53
C SER A 327 -6.07 5.28 -10.48
N GLN A 328 -7.34 5.65 -10.41
CA GLN A 328 -7.83 6.61 -9.40
C GLN A 328 -7.71 6.07 -7.97
N GLU A 329 -7.95 4.78 -7.75
CA GLU A 329 -7.75 4.13 -6.45
C GLU A 329 -6.27 4.08 -6.07
N VAL A 330 -5.40 3.82 -7.04
CA VAL A 330 -3.94 3.84 -6.84
C VAL A 330 -3.47 5.24 -6.44
N GLU A 331 -3.92 6.30 -7.12
CA GLU A 331 -3.63 7.69 -6.75
C GLU A 331 -4.11 8.03 -5.34
N LYS A 332 -5.33 7.61 -4.98
CA LYS A 332 -5.86 7.78 -3.62
C LYS A 332 -5.03 7.02 -2.58
N LEU A 333 -4.51 5.82 -2.92
CA LEU A 333 -3.61 5.08 -2.04
C LEU A 333 -2.30 5.84 -1.82
N TRP A 334 -1.69 6.41 -2.87
CA TRP A 334 -0.51 7.25 -2.76
C TRP A 334 -0.76 8.47 -1.87
N ALA A 335 -1.80 9.24 -2.14
CA ALA A 335 -2.18 10.40 -1.34
C ALA A 335 -2.41 10.03 0.14
N ALA A 336 -3.06 8.91 0.42
CA ALA A 336 -3.28 8.44 1.77
C ALA A 336 -1.98 8.09 2.52
N THR A 337 -0.92 7.67 1.82
CA THR A 337 0.39 7.45 2.46
C THR A 337 1.10 8.74 2.83
N GLU A 338 0.89 9.82 2.08
CA GLU A 338 1.45 11.14 2.35
C GLU A 338 0.77 11.81 3.55
N THR A 339 -0.57 11.84 3.54
CA THR A 339 -1.35 12.41 4.65
C THR A 339 -1.13 11.66 5.97
N ALA A 340 -1.09 10.32 5.92
CA ALA A 340 -0.84 9.50 7.10
C ALA A 340 0.58 9.69 7.66
N ALA A 341 1.58 9.96 6.82
CA ALA A 341 2.94 10.29 7.24
C ALA A 341 3.00 11.63 7.96
N GLU A 342 2.30 12.65 7.47
CA GLU A 342 2.20 13.98 8.11
C GLU A 342 1.52 13.90 9.49
N GLU A 343 0.40 13.17 9.58
CA GLU A 343 -0.29 12.92 10.85
C GLU A 343 0.59 12.17 11.88
N SER A 344 1.41 11.23 11.42
CA SER A 344 2.34 10.48 12.29
C SER A 344 3.46 11.36 12.81
N ALA A 345 3.98 12.27 11.98
CA ALA A 345 5.03 13.21 12.34
C ALA A 345 4.56 14.24 13.39
N THR A 346 3.32 14.74 13.27
CA THR A 346 2.74 15.69 14.22
C THR A 346 2.48 15.05 15.59
N ARG A 347 1.98 13.81 15.62
CA ARG A 347 1.78 13.04 16.88
C ARG A 347 3.10 12.74 17.61
N GLY A 348 4.20 12.52 16.87
CA GLY A 348 5.53 12.28 17.44
C GLY A 348 6.11 13.51 18.13
N ARG A 349 5.81 14.71 17.64
CA ARG A 349 6.25 15.98 18.24
C ARG A 349 5.54 16.30 19.55
N GLY A 350 4.23 16.02 19.65
CA GLY A 350 3.45 16.28 20.86
C GLY A 350 3.86 15.44 22.08
N LYS A 351 4.46 14.27 21.89
CA LYS A 351 4.94 13.40 23.00
C LYS A 351 6.31 13.77 23.55
N ARG A 352 7.08 14.65 22.87
CA ARG A 352 8.43 15.04 23.31
C ARG A 352 8.47 16.33 24.15
N SER A 353 7.35 17.02 24.34
CA SER A 353 7.30 18.31 25.02
C SER A 353 6.75 18.24 26.47
N SER A 354 6.64 17.08 27.10
CA SER A 354 6.46 17.03 28.54
C SER A 354 7.79 17.36 29.22
N PRO A 355 7.87 18.43 30.04
CA PRO A 355 9.08 18.73 30.77
C PRO A 355 9.37 17.57 31.72
N ARG A 356 10.58 17.05 31.67
CA ARG A 356 11.11 16.16 32.71
C ARG A 356 10.95 16.88 34.04
N ALA A 357 10.04 16.44 34.87
CA ALA A 357 9.93 16.90 36.26
C ALA A 357 11.31 16.76 36.90
N GLY A 358 11.89 17.90 37.30
CA GLY A 358 13.19 17.95 37.92
C GLY A 358 13.17 17.11 39.20
N ASN A 359 14.10 16.20 39.28
CA ASN A 359 14.39 15.42 40.48
C ASN A 359 14.85 16.40 41.60
N PRO A 360 14.16 16.53 42.75
CA PRO A 360 14.66 17.37 43.82
C PRO A 360 15.92 16.72 44.39
N ARG A 361 17.05 17.44 44.28
CA ARG A 361 18.31 17.07 44.91
C ARG A 361 18.06 16.88 46.40
N ALA A 362 18.23 15.67 46.90
CA ALA A 362 18.35 15.36 48.29
C ALA A 362 19.62 16.06 48.86
N GLY A 363 19.40 17.01 49.75
CA GLY A 363 20.49 17.71 50.47
C GLY A 363 21.21 16.72 51.36
N THR A 364 22.53 16.66 51.19
CA THR A 364 23.46 15.97 52.09
C THR A 364 23.54 16.72 53.40
N ALA A 365 22.90 16.20 54.44
CA ALA A 365 23.17 16.60 55.82
C ALA A 365 24.48 15.91 56.30
N LYS A 366 25.53 16.70 56.50
CA LYS A 366 26.70 16.30 57.28
C LYS A 366 26.32 16.21 58.72
N GLN A 367 26.43 15.04 59.34
CA GLN A 367 26.51 14.90 60.78
C GLN A 367 27.87 14.36 61.17
N GLY A 368 28.44 15.11 62.12
CA GLY A 368 29.81 15.03 62.58
C GLY A 368 30.07 13.79 63.47
N THR A 369 31.35 13.51 63.52
CA THR A 369 32.05 12.55 64.33
C THR A 369 31.88 12.81 65.84
N SER A 370 31.59 11.75 66.63
CA SER A 370 32.00 11.68 68.02
C SER A 370 32.55 10.30 68.35
N ARG A 371 33.85 10.24 68.65
CA ARG A 371 34.54 9.10 69.27
C ARG A 371 34.20 9.01 70.73
N LYS A 372 34.03 7.77 71.24
CA LYS A 372 34.40 7.24 72.56
C LYS A 372 34.09 5.75 72.48
N GLY A 373 34.95 4.81 72.64
CA GLY A 373 35.99 4.62 73.64
C GLY A 373 35.52 3.54 74.60
N ALA A 374 36.27 2.43 74.63
CA ALA A 374 36.49 1.52 75.78
C ALA A 374 35.57 0.30 75.92
N THR A 375 36.15 -0.86 75.74
CA THR A 375 36.64 -1.92 76.65
C THR A 375 35.68 -3.06 77.06
N LYS A 376 36.20 -4.28 76.82
CA LYS A 376 36.14 -5.53 77.61
C LYS A 376 34.80 -6.12 78.01
N LYS A 377 34.53 -7.26 77.59
CA LYS A 377 34.94 -8.61 78.10
C LYS A 377 34.58 -9.66 77.06
#